data_73fbc039f35b5c05a34c4172e0def8a3
#
_entry.id   73fbc039f35b5c05a34c4172e0def8a3
#
_cell.length_a   1.000
_cell.length_b   1.000
_cell.length_c   1.000
_cell.angle_alpha   90.00
_cell.angle_beta   90.00
_cell.angle_gamma   90.00
#
_symmetry.space_group_name_H-M   'P 1'
#
loop_
_entity.id
_entity.type
_entity.pdbx_description
1 polymer ?
#
loop_
_entity_poly.entity_id
_entity_poly.type
_entity_poly.pdbx_seq_one_letter_code
_entity_poly.pdbx_strand_id
1 'polypeptide(L)'
;MYDTFWDLHAESNMQEEKVRLLSALTQFPDSGLIQKTLEMALSNKVRTHETISVIVQSCGSHNGRELTWQFIKENWEELDRRYGEGGFGLMYMIQALSGFTNNSALKDIDQFFKLNPVPAAKLALLQTKETIKNNIKWIEYNETDLSNWSNGKR
;
A
#
# COMPACT_ATOMS: atom_id res chain seq x y z
N MET A 1 3.03 -22.80 4.82
CA MET A 1 3.64 -21.63 5.52
C MET A 1 2.70 -20.43 5.57
N TYR A 2 2.11 -19.94 4.48
CA TYR A 2 1.18 -18.79 4.50
C TYR A 2 -0.06 -19.05 5.40
N ASP A 3 -0.76 -20.15 5.18
CA ASP A 3 -1.93 -20.51 5.98
C ASP A 3 -1.56 -20.76 7.44
N THR A 4 -0.39 -21.37 7.70
CA THR A 4 0.14 -21.54 9.06
C THR A 4 0.28 -20.21 9.81
N PHE A 5 0.66 -19.12 9.14
CA PHE A 5 0.74 -17.81 9.79
C PHE A 5 -0.65 -17.25 10.15
N TRP A 6 -1.66 -17.52 9.33
CA TRP A 6 -3.04 -17.20 9.68
C TRP A 6 -3.57 -18.02 10.85
N ASP A 7 -3.23 -19.31 10.90
CA ASP A 7 -3.62 -20.19 12.02
C ASP A 7 -2.98 -19.70 13.32
N LEU A 8 -1.67 -19.43 13.30
CA LEU A 8 -0.94 -18.87 14.45
C LEU A 8 -1.51 -17.51 14.88
N HIS A 9 -1.86 -16.64 13.91
CA HIS A 9 -2.50 -15.35 14.21
C HIS A 9 -3.85 -15.54 14.91
N ALA A 10 -4.65 -16.52 14.48
CA ALA A 10 -5.95 -16.79 15.09
C ALA A 10 -5.80 -17.36 16.51
N GLU A 11 -4.82 -18.22 16.74
CA GLU A 11 -4.56 -18.90 18.01
C GLU A 11 -3.85 -18.02 19.05
N SER A 12 -3.04 -17.06 18.60
CA SER A 12 -2.26 -16.22 19.51
C SER A 12 -3.14 -15.36 20.40
N ASN A 13 -2.79 -15.30 21.68
CA ASN A 13 -3.38 -14.40 22.66
C ASN A 13 -2.54 -13.13 22.88
N MET A 14 -1.36 -13.05 22.24
CA MET A 14 -0.43 -11.92 22.36
C MET A 14 -0.60 -10.95 21.20
N GLN A 15 -0.96 -9.70 21.49
CA GLN A 15 -1.18 -8.68 20.48
C GLN A 15 0.07 -8.40 19.62
N GLU A 16 1.25 -8.37 20.24
CA GLU A 16 2.53 -8.15 19.55
C GLU A 16 2.85 -9.27 18.56
N GLU A 17 2.53 -10.50 18.91
CA GLU A 17 2.70 -11.63 18.02
C GLU A 17 1.75 -11.56 16.82
N LYS A 18 0.48 -11.22 17.05
CA LYS A 18 -0.49 -10.97 15.97
C LYS A 18 -0.01 -9.93 14.98
N VAL A 19 0.49 -8.80 15.45
CA VAL A 19 1.04 -7.74 14.60
C VAL A 19 2.24 -8.24 13.79
N ARG A 20 3.16 -9.01 14.39
CA ARG A 20 4.30 -9.59 13.67
C ARG A 20 3.87 -10.59 12.59
N LEU A 21 2.88 -11.43 12.88
CA LEU A 21 2.34 -12.38 11.91
C LEU A 21 1.63 -11.68 10.75
N LEU A 22 0.83 -10.65 11.02
CA LEU A 22 0.23 -9.82 9.98
C LEU A 22 1.29 -9.14 9.10
N SER A 23 2.32 -8.60 9.73
CA SER A 23 3.45 -8.01 9.00
C SER A 23 4.16 -9.03 8.10
N ALA A 24 4.41 -10.24 8.61
CA ALA A 24 5.02 -11.31 7.83
C ALA A 24 4.14 -11.75 6.63
N LEU A 25 2.81 -11.78 6.80
CA LEU A 25 1.86 -12.11 5.73
C LEU A 25 1.90 -11.11 4.57
N THR A 26 2.19 -9.84 4.83
CA THR A 26 2.33 -8.81 3.78
C THR A 26 3.63 -8.94 2.96
N GLN A 27 4.59 -9.75 3.41
CA GLN A 27 5.90 -9.90 2.74
C GLN A 27 5.96 -11.08 1.76
N PHE A 28 4.91 -11.87 1.63
CA PHE A 28 4.85 -12.91 0.63
C PHE A 28 4.87 -12.30 -0.77
N PRO A 29 5.75 -12.78 -1.68
CA PRO A 29 5.92 -12.16 -3.00
C PRO A 29 4.87 -12.58 -4.04
N ASP A 30 4.09 -13.60 -3.74
CA ASP A 30 3.06 -14.14 -4.64
C ASP A 30 1.84 -13.21 -4.70
N SER A 31 1.44 -12.84 -5.91
CA SER A 31 0.33 -11.89 -6.15
C SER A 31 -1.00 -12.38 -5.58
N GLY A 32 -1.28 -13.68 -5.66
CA GLY A 32 -2.51 -14.26 -5.11
C GLY A 32 -2.52 -14.23 -3.58
N LEU A 33 -1.36 -14.42 -2.93
CA LEU A 33 -1.23 -14.32 -1.48
C LEU A 33 -1.32 -12.87 -1.00
N ILE A 34 -0.77 -11.92 -1.76
CA ILE A 34 -0.92 -10.48 -1.48
C ILE A 34 -2.41 -10.10 -1.53
N GLN A 35 -3.11 -10.49 -2.59
CA GLN A 35 -4.54 -10.21 -2.72
C GLN A 35 -5.35 -10.83 -1.58
N LYS A 36 -5.11 -12.11 -1.26
CA LYS A 36 -5.73 -12.79 -0.13
C LYS A 36 -5.47 -12.07 1.20
N THR A 37 -4.25 -11.56 1.42
CA THR A 37 -3.90 -10.79 2.63
C THR A 37 -4.68 -9.48 2.71
N LEU A 38 -4.83 -8.76 1.61
CA LEU A 38 -5.61 -7.52 1.52
C LEU A 38 -7.11 -7.77 1.77
N GLU A 39 -7.69 -8.82 1.17
CA GLU A 39 -9.08 -9.21 1.41
C GLU A 39 -9.32 -9.56 2.89
N MET A 40 -8.38 -10.31 3.48
CA MET A 40 -8.44 -10.66 4.90
C MET A 40 -8.32 -9.43 5.81
N ALA A 41 -7.61 -8.38 5.40
CA ALA A 41 -7.47 -7.14 6.17
C ALA A 41 -8.81 -6.40 6.37
N LEU A 42 -9.77 -6.55 5.47
CA LEU A 42 -11.12 -5.99 5.63
C LEU A 42 -12.11 -6.91 6.35
N SER A 43 -11.73 -8.17 6.57
CA SER A 43 -12.55 -9.14 7.27
C SER A 43 -12.57 -8.92 8.79
N ASN A 44 -13.41 -9.68 9.50
CA ASN A 44 -13.45 -9.67 10.96
C ASN A 44 -12.25 -10.36 11.65
N LYS A 45 -11.32 -10.94 10.87
CA LYS A 45 -10.10 -11.59 11.37
C LYS A 45 -9.00 -10.58 11.72
N VAL A 46 -9.06 -9.39 11.12
CA VAL A 46 -8.11 -8.29 11.36
C VAL A 46 -8.86 -7.12 12.00
N ARG A 47 -8.29 -6.58 13.05
CA ARG A 47 -8.90 -5.44 13.75
C ARG A 47 -8.84 -4.19 12.88
N THR A 48 -9.85 -3.33 12.96
CA THR A 48 -9.97 -2.13 12.13
C THR A 48 -8.73 -1.22 12.17
N HIS A 49 -8.07 -1.10 13.32
CA HIS A 49 -6.84 -0.30 13.42
C HIS A 49 -5.60 -0.98 12.82
N GLU A 50 -5.61 -2.31 12.64
CA GLU A 50 -4.52 -3.07 12.03
C GLU A 50 -4.65 -3.14 10.50
N THR A 51 -5.87 -3.00 9.97
CA THR A 51 -6.15 -3.00 8.52
C THR A 51 -5.26 -2.03 7.77
N ILE A 52 -5.11 -0.81 8.27
CA ILE A 52 -4.25 0.22 7.65
C ILE A 52 -2.80 -0.24 7.58
N SER A 53 -2.29 -0.85 8.64
CA SER A 53 -0.92 -1.37 8.66
C SER A 53 -0.70 -2.45 7.60
N VAL A 54 -1.66 -3.36 7.42
CA VAL A 54 -1.62 -4.39 6.38
C VAL A 54 -1.61 -3.77 4.99
N ILE A 55 -2.51 -2.80 4.72
CA ILE A 55 -2.58 -2.11 3.42
C ILE A 55 -1.26 -1.37 3.12
N VAL A 56 -0.74 -0.59 4.07
CA VAL A 56 0.50 0.18 3.92
C VAL A 56 1.70 -0.74 3.65
N GLN A 57 1.83 -1.82 4.39
CA GLN A 57 2.94 -2.77 4.21
C GLN A 57 2.83 -3.53 2.90
N SER A 58 1.64 -3.96 2.49
CA SER A 58 1.42 -4.62 1.19
C SER A 58 1.78 -3.68 0.04
N CYS A 59 1.45 -2.38 0.14
CA CYS A 59 1.79 -1.37 -0.85
C CYS A 59 3.31 -1.15 -0.97
N GLY A 60 4.05 -1.35 0.11
CA GLY A 60 5.52 -1.18 0.15
C GLY A 60 6.28 -2.24 -0.66
N SER A 61 5.70 -3.40 -0.90
CA SER A 61 6.35 -4.45 -1.69
C SER A 61 6.30 -4.14 -3.20
N HIS A 62 7.29 -4.63 -3.95
CA HIS A 62 7.36 -4.40 -5.40
C HIS A 62 6.10 -4.94 -6.12
N ASN A 63 5.71 -6.16 -5.83
CA ASN A 63 4.55 -6.81 -6.45
C ASN A 63 3.22 -6.36 -5.84
N GLY A 64 3.23 -5.80 -4.63
CA GLY A 64 2.03 -5.40 -3.90
C GLY A 64 1.50 -4.03 -4.24
N ARG A 65 2.33 -3.12 -4.78
CA ARG A 65 1.93 -1.72 -4.97
C ARG A 65 0.73 -1.55 -5.89
N GLU A 66 0.78 -2.13 -7.07
CA GLU A 66 -0.33 -2.09 -8.03
C GLU A 66 -1.57 -2.81 -7.51
N LEU A 67 -1.38 -4.00 -6.92
CA LEU A 67 -2.48 -4.78 -6.32
C LEU A 67 -3.14 -4.03 -5.17
N THR A 68 -2.36 -3.39 -4.32
CA THR A 68 -2.87 -2.61 -3.20
C THR A 68 -3.62 -1.37 -3.68
N TRP A 69 -3.12 -0.69 -4.72
CA TRP A 69 -3.82 0.44 -5.30
C TRP A 69 -5.16 0.02 -5.92
N GLN A 70 -5.18 -1.07 -6.65
CA GLN A 70 -6.42 -1.61 -7.20
C GLN A 70 -7.41 -1.99 -6.08
N PHE A 71 -6.93 -2.67 -5.05
CA PHE A 71 -7.73 -3.03 -3.88
C PHE A 71 -8.32 -1.79 -3.17
N ILE A 72 -7.55 -0.71 -3.00
CA ILE A 72 -8.03 0.54 -2.43
C ILE A 72 -9.19 1.12 -3.27
N LYS A 73 -9.05 1.14 -4.59
CA LYS A 73 -10.10 1.66 -5.48
C LYS A 73 -11.38 0.83 -5.40
N GLU A 74 -11.25 -0.49 -5.42
CA GLU A 74 -12.38 -1.43 -5.38
C GLU A 74 -13.13 -1.41 -4.04
N ASN A 75 -12.44 -1.10 -2.95
CA ASN A 75 -12.99 -1.09 -1.60
C ASN A 75 -13.12 0.32 -1.01
N TRP A 76 -13.10 1.36 -1.86
CA TRP A 76 -13.02 2.74 -1.40
C TRP A 76 -14.15 3.14 -0.46
N GLU A 77 -15.37 2.78 -0.78
CA GLU A 77 -16.55 3.10 0.03
C GLU A 77 -16.40 2.62 1.50
N GLU A 78 -15.93 1.39 1.68
CA GLU A 78 -15.70 0.83 3.01
C GLU A 78 -14.50 1.46 3.71
N LEU A 79 -13.44 1.75 2.98
CA LEU A 79 -12.23 2.40 3.53
C LEU A 79 -12.52 3.84 3.93
N ASP A 80 -13.26 4.58 3.13
CA ASP A 80 -13.68 5.94 3.45
C ASP A 80 -14.66 5.96 4.64
N ARG A 81 -15.60 5.03 4.68
CA ARG A 81 -16.51 4.85 5.82
C ARG A 81 -15.75 4.59 7.14
N ARG A 82 -14.68 3.79 7.10
CA ARG A 82 -13.89 3.46 8.31
C ARG A 82 -12.95 4.56 8.74
N TYR A 83 -12.36 5.30 7.79
CA TYR A 83 -11.21 6.16 8.03
C TYR A 83 -11.35 7.59 7.49
N GLY A 84 -12.42 7.91 6.75
CA GLY A 84 -12.60 9.19 6.05
C GLY A 84 -12.88 10.38 6.97
N GLU A 85 -13.54 10.15 8.11
CA GLU A 85 -13.95 11.23 9.02
C GLU A 85 -12.82 11.79 9.90
N GLY A 86 -11.62 11.28 9.77
CA GLY A 86 -10.45 11.79 10.50
C GLY A 86 -9.54 10.69 11.03
N GLY A 87 -8.46 11.12 11.67
CA GLY A 87 -7.41 10.24 12.15
C GLY A 87 -6.31 10.01 11.11
N PHE A 88 -5.31 9.21 11.48
CA PHE A 88 -4.12 9.01 10.67
C PHE A 88 -4.27 7.91 9.61
N GLY A 89 -5.31 7.06 9.69
CA GLY A 89 -5.46 5.89 8.84
C GLY A 89 -5.51 6.24 7.35
N LEU A 90 -6.40 7.15 6.96
CA LEU A 90 -6.54 7.61 5.58
C LEU A 90 -5.25 8.30 5.08
N MET A 91 -4.62 9.10 5.93
CA MET A 91 -3.35 9.77 5.62
C MET A 91 -2.25 8.75 5.30
N TYR A 92 -2.06 7.74 6.14
CA TYR A 92 -1.02 6.71 5.92
C TYR A 92 -1.29 5.89 4.67
N MET A 93 -2.54 5.53 4.41
CA MET A 93 -2.93 4.80 3.20
C MET A 93 -2.61 5.58 1.93
N ILE A 94 -2.89 6.89 1.90
CA ILE A 94 -2.56 7.77 0.78
C ILE A 94 -1.04 7.92 0.64
N GLN A 95 -0.31 8.11 1.74
CA GLN A 95 1.15 8.22 1.72
C GLN A 95 1.84 6.95 1.22
N ALA A 96 1.26 5.77 1.45
CA ALA A 96 1.79 4.50 0.94
C ALA A 96 1.87 4.46 -0.59
N LEU A 97 1.02 5.22 -1.29
CA LEU A 97 1.05 5.34 -2.75
C LEU A 97 2.25 6.13 -3.29
N SER A 98 3.00 6.82 -2.42
CA SER A 98 4.16 7.64 -2.83
C SER A 98 5.29 6.85 -3.51
N GLY A 99 5.28 5.52 -3.38
CA GLY A 99 6.26 4.65 -4.01
C GLY A 99 6.10 4.45 -5.53
N PHE A 100 5.02 4.94 -6.15
CA PHE A 100 4.87 4.90 -7.60
C PHE A 100 5.93 5.75 -8.32
N THR A 101 6.28 5.33 -9.55
CA THR A 101 7.40 5.88 -10.31
C THR A 101 7.04 6.15 -11.78
N ASN A 102 5.75 6.17 -12.13
CA ASN A 102 5.30 6.35 -13.51
C ASN A 102 4.14 7.34 -13.62
N ASN A 103 4.04 7.99 -14.77
CA ASN A 103 3.01 8.99 -15.05
C ASN A 103 1.59 8.42 -15.12
N SER A 104 1.44 7.14 -15.48
CA SER A 104 0.13 6.48 -15.55
C SER A 104 -0.49 6.38 -14.17
N ALA A 105 0.27 5.88 -13.18
CA ALA A 105 -0.17 5.80 -11.80
C ALA A 105 -0.49 7.19 -11.21
N LEU A 106 0.37 8.20 -11.48
CA LEU A 106 0.12 9.56 -11.02
C LEU A 106 -1.20 10.12 -11.54
N LYS A 107 -1.52 9.90 -12.82
CA LYS A 107 -2.78 10.34 -13.43
C LYS A 107 -3.98 9.59 -12.84
N ASP A 108 -3.87 8.29 -12.66
CA ASP A 108 -4.93 7.46 -12.10
C ASP A 108 -5.25 7.89 -10.65
N ILE A 109 -4.23 8.09 -9.82
CA ILE A 109 -4.37 8.59 -8.45
C ILE A 109 -5.02 9.99 -8.44
N ASP A 110 -4.58 10.89 -9.32
CA ASP A 110 -5.13 12.24 -9.40
C ASP A 110 -6.60 12.24 -9.82
N GLN A 111 -6.97 11.44 -10.81
CA GLN A 111 -8.34 11.30 -11.28
C GLN A 111 -9.23 10.67 -10.20
N PHE A 112 -8.75 9.64 -9.54
CA PHE A 112 -9.50 8.94 -8.50
C PHE A 112 -9.86 9.88 -7.34
N PHE A 113 -8.90 10.63 -6.82
CA PHE A 113 -9.14 11.55 -5.70
C PHE A 113 -9.81 12.88 -6.09
N LYS A 114 -9.94 13.19 -7.39
CA LYS A 114 -10.86 14.22 -7.85
C LYS A 114 -12.33 13.80 -7.74
N LEU A 115 -12.59 12.50 -7.99
CA LEU A 115 -13.94 11.94 -7.88
C LEU A 115 -14.28 11.55 -6.44
N ASN A 116 -13.27 11.25 -5.63
CA ASN A 116 -13.38 10.84 -4.24
C ASN A 116 -12.56 11.79 -3.33
N PRO A 117 -13.06 13.01 -3.06
CA PRO A 117 -12.30 14.00 -2.31
C PRO A 117 -11.99 13.55 -0.88
N VAL A 118 -10.77 13.83 -0.42
CA VAL A 118 -10.25 13.46 0.92
C VAL A 118 -9.84 14.71 1.71
N PRO A 119 -10.78 15.55 2.16
CA PRO A 119 -10.45 16.81 2.82
C PRO A 119 -9.58 16.64 4.06
N ALA A 120 -9.81 15.59 4.85
CA ALA A 120 -9.02 15.28 6.04
C ALA A 120 -7.56 14.87 5.73
N ALA A 121 -7.28 14.38 4.53
CA ALA A 121 -5.95 13.96 4.08
C ALA A 121 -5.41 14.77 2.89
N LYS A 122 -5.94 15.97 2.66
CA LYS A 122 -5.56 16.81 1.50
C LYS A 122 -4.06 17.07 1.41
N LEU A 123 -3.41 17.35 2.53
CA LEU A 123 -1.97 17.61 2.56
C LEU A 123 -1.18 16.34 2.22
N ALA A 124 -1.56 15.20 2.77
CA ALA A 124 -0.94 13.92 2.46
C ALA A 124 -1.05 13.59 0.97
N LEU A 125 -2.21 13.83 0.35
CA LEU A 125 -2.40 13.63 -1.09
C LEU A 125 -1.51 14.55 -1.94
N LEU A 126 -1.36 15.81 -1.57
CA LEU A 126 -0.46 16.74 -2.26
C LEU A 126 0.99 16.29 -2.18
N GLN A 127 1.45 15.91 -0.97
CA GLN A 127 2.80 15.42 -0.74
C GLN A 127 3.06 14.11 -1.51
N THR A 128 2.12 13.19 -1.49
CA THR A 128 2.21 11.91 -2.23
C THR A 128 2.39 12.16 -3.72
N LYS A 129 1.57 13.01 -4.33
CA LYS A 129 1.68 13.35 -5.75
C LYS A 129 3.02 14.03 -6.08
N GLU A 130 3.52 14.90 -5.20
CA GLU A 130 4.82 15.53 -5.39
C GLU A 130 5.97 14.52 -5.29
N THR A 131 5.90 13.60 -4.34
CA THR A 131 6.89 12.51 -4.22
C THR A 131 6.90 11.63 -5.47
N ILE A 132 5.74 11.24 -6.00
CA ILE A 132 5.66 10.47 -7.24
C ILE A 132 6.30 11.21 -8.42
N LYS A 133 6.04 12.52 -8.57
CA LYS A 133 6.67 13.35 -9.61
C LYS A 133 8.19 13.38 -9.46
N ASN A 134 8.68 13.49 -8.23
CA ASN A 134 10.11 13.48 -7.97
C ASN A 134 10.73 12.11 -8.27
N ASN A 135 10.06 11.01 -7.96
CA ASN A 135 10.50 9.67 -8.32
C ASN A 135 10.60 9.50 -9.85
N ILE A 136 9.59 9.97 -10.60
CA ILE A 136 9.58 9.93 -12.06
C ILE A 136 10.80 10.69 -12.62
N LYS A 137 11.00 11.94 -12.20
CA LYS A 137 12.14 12.74 -12.62
C LYS A 137 13.47 12.09 -12.29
N TRP A 138 13.60 11.52 -11.07
CA TRP A 138 14.81 10.85 -10.66
C TRP A 138 15.16 9.68 -11.57
N ILE A 139 14.16 8.87 -11.95
CA ILE A 139 14.36 7.76 -12.89
C ILE A 139 14.76 8.29 -14.27
N GLU A 140 14.04 9.28 -14.82
CA GLU A 140 14.35 9.89 -16.11
C GLU A 140 15.79 10.40 -16.17
N TYR A 141 16.29 11.02 -15.11
CA TYR A 141 17.67 11.54 -15.06
C TYR A 141 18.73 10.44 -14.92
N ASN A 142 18.42 9.34 -14.25
CA ASN A 142 19.43 8.33 -13.87
C ASN A 142 19.33 7.02 -14.68
N GLU A 143 18.30 6.86 -15.51
CA GLU A 143 18.03 5.60 -16.22
C GLU A 143 19.22 5.19 -17.11
N THR A 144 19.81 6.12 -17.85
CA THR A 144 20.96 5.87 -18.73
C THR A 144 22.18 5.47 -17.94
N ASP A 145 22.47 6.19 -16.84
CA ASP A 145 23.64 5.92 -16.00
C ASP A 145 23.53 4.58 -15.26
N LEU A 146 22.32 4.27 -14.74
CA LEU A 146 22.03 2.98 -14.11
C LEU A 146 22.14 1.81 -15.10
N SER A 147 21.64 1.99 -16.31
CA SER A 147 21.75 0.98 -17.38
C SER A 147 23.22 0.74 -17.77
N ASN A 148 23.99 1.81 -17.94
CA ASN A 148 25.42 1.72 -18.25
C ASN A 148 26.21 1.03 -17.13
N TRP A 149 25.93 1.40 -15.87
CA TRP A 149 26.54 0.79 -14.70
C TRP A 149 26.19 -0.71 -14.59
N SER A 150 24.95 -1.07 -14.79
CA SER A 150 24.47 -2.46 -14.76
C SER A 150 25.12 -3.31 -15.86
N ASN A 151 25.27 -2.77 -17.08
CA ASN A 151 25.86 -3.45 -18.22
C ASN A 151 27.38 -3.48 -18.16
N GLY A 152 28.03 -2.55 -17.50
CA GLY A 152 29.50 -2.48 -17.36
C GLY A 152 30.09 -3.41 -16.29
N LYS A 153 29.28 -4.11 -15.55
CA LYS A 153 29.71 -5.06 -14.50
C LYS A 153 29.81 -6.50 -14.97
N ARG A 154 29.91 -6.74 -16.29
CA ARG A 154 30.18 -8.08 -16.84
C ARG A 154 31.64 -8.25 -17.16
#